data_f38f4dbc6d982e5ed28243ce1be67937
#
_entry.id   f38f4dbc6d982e5ed28243ce1be67937
#
_cell.length_a   1.000
_cell.length_b   1.000
_cell.length_c   1.000
_cell.angle_alpha   90.00
_cell.angle_beta   90.00
_cell.angle_gamma   90.00
#
_symmetry.space_group_name_H-M   'P 1'
#
loop_
_entity.id
_entity.type
_entity.pdbx_description
1 polymer ?
#
loop_
_entity_poly.entity_id
_entity_poly.type
_entity_poly.pdbx_seq_one_letter_code
_entity_poly.pdbx_strand_id
1 'polypeptide(L)'
;MPGEFIGLSTSKTHTYNAEALSDASLGCFTIPNPGRITKENPKMDGRLLAMTNTSLSLAQDHMLSLGRMNALEKTARFLCHLLKWASAANQPTDALPLPMSRTDIADYLGLTIETISRTL
;
A
#
# COMPACT_ATOMS: atom_id res chain seq x y z
N MET A 1 2.49 5.53 1.17
CA MET A 1 1.59 6.37 1.97
C MET A 1 2.38 7.13 3.01
N PRO A 2 1.93 8.30 3.52
CA PRO A 2 2.64 8.96 4.60
C PRO A 2 2.81 8.05 5.81
N GLY A 3 4.06 7.84 6.22
CA GLY A 3 4.41 6.99 7.36
C GLY A 3 4.54 5.50 7.07
N GLU A 4 4.43 5.06 5.83
CA GLU A 4 4.68 3.66 5.45
C GLU A 4 6.14 3.41 5.11
N PHE A 5 6.56 2.15 5.28
CA PHE A 5 7.89 1.69 4.91
C PHE A 5 7.86 1.01 3.54
N ILE A 6 8.87 1.29 2.74
CA ILE A 6 9.16 0.59 1.50
C ILE A 6 10.53 -0.06 1.64
N GLY A 7 10.69 -1.28 1.16
CA GLY A 7 11.99 -1.92 1.09
C GLY A 7 12.41 -2.69 2.34
N LEU A 8 11.52 -2.94 3.30
CA LEU A 8 11.79 -3.92 4.35
C LEU A 8 11.93 -5.31 3.73
N SER A 9 13.12 -5.87 3.76
CA SER A 9 13.41 -7.21 3.25
C SER A 9 14.44 -7.89 4.13
N THR A 10 14.29 -9.19 4.33
CA THR A 10 15.29 -10.06 4.96
C THR A 10 16.34 -10.54 3.95
N SER A 11 16.06 -10.37 2.65
CA SER A 11 16.99 -10.73 1.58
C SER A 11 17.87 -9.56 1.17
N LYS A 12 19.03 -9.87 0.54
CA LYS A 12 19.97 -8.86 0.04
C LYS A 12 19.45 -8.11 -1.20
N THR A 13 18.41 -8.63 -1.82
CA THR A 13 17.82 -8.08 -3.05
C THR A 13 16.33 -7.90 -2.86
N HIS A 14 15.77 -6.84 -3.47
CA HIS A 14 14.32 -6.64 -3.53
C HIS A 14 13.73 -7.39 -4.71
N THR A 15 12.54 -7.96 -4.52
CA THR A 15 11.82 -8.72 -5.56
C THR A 15 10.84 -7.86 -6.35
N TYR A 16 10.69 -6.60 -5.98
CA TYR A 16 9.81 -5.63 -6.64
C TYR A 16 10.45 -4.25 -6.69
N ASN A 17 9.97 -3.43 -7.59
CA ASN A 17 10.27 -2.02 -7.69
C ASN A 17 9.13 -1.20 -7.06
N ALA A 18 9.44 0.00 -6.60
CA ALA A 18 8.45 0.98 -6.16
C ALA A 18 8.56 2.22 -7.04
N GLU A 19 7.43 2.70 -7.51
CA GLU A 19 7.31 3.88 -8.33
C GLU A 19 6.37 4.88 -7.67
N ALA A 20 6.76 6.17 -7.68
CA ALA A 20 5.94 7.23 -7.13
C ALA A 20 4.90 7.65 -8.19
N LEU A 21 3.62 7.60 -7.83
CA LEU A 21 2.51 8.04 -8.68
C LEU A 21 2.25 9.55 -8.62
N SER A 22 2.88 10.23 -7.68
CA SER A 22 2.83 11.69 -7.50
C SER A 22 4.09 12.14 -6.77
N ASP A 23 4.30 13.44 -6.65
CA ASP A 23 5.39 13.98 -5.87
C ASP A 23 5.38 13.44 -4.45
N ALA A 24 6.52 12.90 -4.00
CA ALA A 24 6.67 12.28 -2.69
C ALA A 24 8.00 12.67 -2.04
N SER A 25 7.96 12.85 -0.72
CA SER A 25 9.14 13.02 0.11
C SER A 25 9.43 11.72 0.86
N LEU A 26 10.63 11.17 0.67
CA LEU A 26 11.04 9.91 1.27
C LEU A 26 12.24 10.12 2.22
N GLY A 27 12.13 9.59 3.44
CA GLY A 27 13.28 9.42 4.32
C GLY A 27 13.99 8.11 3.98
N CYS A 28 15.25 8.16 3.58
CA CYS A 28 16.04 6.97 3.29
C CYS A 28 16.89 6.59 4.52
N PHE A 29 16.79 5.36 4.97
CA PHE A 29 17.54 4.83 6.09
C PHE A 29 18.33 3.61 5.64
N THR A 30 19.66 3.66 5.82
CA THR A 30 20.49 2.47 5.64
C THR A 30 20.45 1.66 6.93
N ILE A 31 19.96 0.42 6.84
CA ILE A 31 19.90 -0.51 7.97
C ILE A 31 21.10 -1.47 7.88
N PRO A 32 22.24 -1.17 8.52
CA PRO A 32 23.44 -2.01 8.44
C PRO A 32 23.22 -3.37 9.11
N ASN A 33 22.35 -3.41 10.12
CA ASN A 33 22.00 -4.62 10.86
C ASN A 33 20.63 -4.41 11.54
N PRO A 34 19.58 -5.15 11.16
CA PRO A 34 18.25 -5.03 11.77
C PRO A 34 18.27 -5.20 13.30
N GLY A 35 19.13 -6.09 13.84
CA GLY A 35 19.25 -6.33 15.27
C GLY A 35 19.92 -5.18 16.05
N ARG A 36 20.49 -4.18 15.39
CA ARG A 36 21.12 -3.03 16.04
C ARG A 36 20.12 -1.89 16.28
N ILE A 37 19.19 -1.68 15.38
CA ILE A 37 18.15 -0.65 15.53
C ILE A 37 17.29 -0.95 16.76
N THR A 38 17.01 -2.21 17.01
CA THR A 38 16.19 -2.70 18.13
C THR A 38 16.85 -2.44 19.47
N LYS A 39 18.18 -2.59 19.56
CA LYS A 39 18.92 -2.34 20.81
C LYS A 39 19.05 -0.86 21.15
N GLU A 40 19.15 0.00 20.14
CA GLU A 40 19.35 1.45 20.33
C GLU A 40 18.01 2.21 20.52
N ASN A 41 16.90 1.66 20.06
CA ASN A 41 15.59 2.29 20.15
C ASN A 41 14.44 1.27 20.36
N PRO A 42 14.18 0.81 21.58
CA PRO A 42 13.12 -0.17 21.87
C PRO A 42 11.71 0.28 21.44
N LYS A 43 11.46 1.60 21.37
CA LYS A 43 10.18 2.15 20.88
C LYS A 43 10.00 1.96 19.36
N MET A 44 11.08 1.86 18.60
CA MET A 44 11.00 1.60 17.15
C MET A 44 10.56 0.18 16.83
N ASP A 45 10.91 -0.79 17.66
CA ASP A 45 10.52 -2.18 17.48
C ASP A 45 9.02 -2.36 17.50
N GLY A 46 8.36 -1.81 18.50
CA GLY A 46 6.91 -1.86 18.61
C GLY A 46 6.22 -1.20 17.40
N ARG A 47 6.76 -0.09 16.90
CA ARG A 47 6.21 0.59 15.71
C ARG A 47 6.43 -0.23 14.45
N LEU A 48 7.63 -0.76 14.23
CA LEU A 48 7.95 -1.62 13.09
C LEU A 48 7.07 -2.86 13.08
N LEU A 49 6.92 -3.52 14.23
CA LEU A 49 6.06 -4.69 14.37
C LEU A 49 4.59 -4.35 14.06
N ALA A 50 4.08 -3.25 14.61
CA ALA A 50 2.72 -2.80 14.34
C ALA A 50 2.50 -2.51 12.85
N MET A 51 3.45 -1.84 12.20
CA MET A 51 3.37 -1.53 10.76
C MET A 51 3.46 -2.80 9.92
N THR A 52 4.34 -3.73 10.26
CA THR A 52 4.46 -5.03 9.56
C THR A 52 3.16 -5.83 9.69
N ASN A 53 2.56 -5.87 10.89
CA ASN A 53 1.27 -6.54 11.09
C ASN A 53 0.15 -5.90 10.28
N THR A 54 0.12 -4.57 10.21
CA THR A 54 -0.85 -3.84 9.37
C THR A 54 -0.66 -4.17 7.89
N SER A 55 0.58 -4.15 7.40
CA SER A 55 0.90 -4.50 6.02
C SER A 55 0.53 -5.95 5.70
N LEU A 56 0.77 -6.87 6.62
CA LEU A 56 0.39 -8.28 6.46
C LEU A 56 -1.13 -8.43 6.38
N SER A 57 -1.88 -7.79 7.27
CA SER A 57 -3.35 -7.80 7.24
C SER A 57 -3.89 -7.27 5.91
N LEU A 58 -3.34 -6.15 5.42
CA LEU A 58 -3.73 -5.57 4.14
C LEU A 58 -3.42 -6.51 2.97
N ALA A 59 -2.28 -7.18 2.98
CA ALA A 59 -1.91 -8.16 1.96
C ALA A 59 -2.86 -9.38 1.97
N GLN A 60 -3.20 -9.89 3.16
CA GLN A 60 -4.16 -10.99 3.31
C GLN A 60 -5.55 -10.61 2.81
N ASP A 61 -6.01 -9.42 3.16
CA ASP A 61 -7.26 -8.86 2.70
C ASP A 61 -7.29 -8.68 1.18
N HIS A 62 -6.17 -8.25 0.59
CA HIS A 62 -6.04 -8.12 -0.85
C HIS A 62 -6.08 -9.50 -1.54
N MET A 63 -5.38 -10.50 -1.02
CA MET A 63 -5.43 -11.87 -1.53
C MET A 63 -6.85 -12.45 -1.51
N LEU A 64 -7.61 -12.24 -0.43
CA LEU A 64 -9.00 -12.65 -0.34
C LEU A 64 -9.88 -11.93 -1.37
N SER A 65 -9.64 -10.65 -1.56
CA SER A 65 -10.33 -9.84 -2.59
C SER A 65 -10.08 -10.42 -3.99
N LEU A 66 -8.82 -10.69 -4.34
CA LEU A 66 -8.47 -11.25 -5.66
C LEU A 66 -9.15 -12.59 -5.91
N GLY A 67 -9.23 -13.45 -4.89
CA GLY A 67 -9.74 -14.82 -5.03
C GLY A 67 -11.25 -14.98 -4.97
N ARG A 68 -11.99 -14.06 -4.32
CA ARG A 68 -13.41 -14.26 -4.00
C ARG A 68 -14.37 -13.18 -4.48
N MET A 69 -13.87 -11.97 -4.73
CA MET A 69 -14.71 -10.83 -5.09
C MET A 69 -14.90 -10.72 -6.61
N ASN A 70 -16.07 -10.30 -7.03
CA ASN A 70 -16.33 -9.91 -8.42
C ASN A 70 -15.71 -8.54 -8.74
N ALA A 71 -15.77 -8.13 -10.01
CA ALA A 71 -15.11 -6.90 -10.47
C ALA A 71 -15.64 -5.64 -9.77
N LEU A 72 -16.96 -5.55 -9.57
CA LEU A 72 -17.59 -4.40 -8.90
C LEU A 72 -17.19 -4.33 -7.43
N GLU A 73 -17.20 -5.47 -6.74
CA GLU A 73 -16.79 -5.57 -5.33
C GLU A 73 -15.33 -5.20 -5.13
N LYS A 74 -14.44 -5.67 -6.02
CA LYS A 74 -13.00 -5.32 -6.00
C LYS A 74 -12.81 -3.82 -6.18
N THR A 75 -13.46 -3.22 -7.17
CA THR A 75 -13.38 -1.79 -7.48
C THR A 75 -13.91 -0.95 -6.33
N ALA A 76 -15.09 -1.29 -5.80
CA ALA A 76 -15.68 -0.60 -4.65
C ALA A 76 -14.78 -0.67 -3.41
N ARG A 77 -14.23 -1.84 -3.10
CA ARG A 77 -13.30 -2.01 -1.98
C ARG A 77 -12.04 -1.19 -2.14
N PHE A 78 -11.47 -1.14 -3.34
CA PHE A 78 -10.31 -0.32 -3.65
C PHE A 78 -10.59 1.17 -3.40
N LEU A 79 -11.71 1.69 -3.91
CA LEU A 79 -12.11 3.09 -3.68
C LEU A 79 -12.35 3.38 -2.19
N CYS A 80 -13.03 2.49 -1.47
CA CYS A 80 -13.21 2.62 -0.02
C CYS A 80 -11.87 2.66 0.74
N HIS A 81 -10.87 1.91 0.27
CA HIS A 81 -9.52 1.92 0.85
C HIS A 81 -8.84 3.26 0.63
N LEU A 82 -8.89 3.80 -0.59
CA LEU A 82 -8.35 5.13 -0.91
C LEU A 82 -9.04 6.24 -0.10
N LEU A 83 -10.36 6.17 0.06
CA LEU A 83 -11.11 7.12 0.87
C LEU A 83 -10.69 7.09 2.36
N LYS A 84 -10.52 5.91 2.93
CA LYS A 84 -10.02 5.77 4.31
C LYS A 84 -8.64 6.41 4.47
N TRP A 85 -7.79 6.27 3.48
CA TRP A 85 -6.46 6.87 3.47
C TRP A 85 -6.51 8.39 3.35
N ALA A 86 -7.31 8.92 2.42
CA ALA A 86 -7.50 10.35 2.27
C ALA A 86 -8.00 10.97 3.58
N SER A 87 -8.99 10.33 4.21
CA SER A 87 -9.52 10.73 5.51
C SER A 87 -8.45 10.72 6.61
N ALA A 88 -7.65 9.66 6.69
CA ALA A 88 -6.56 9.56 7.68
C ALA A 88 -5.44 10.60 7.45
N ALA A 89 -5.28 11.08 6.20
CA ALA A 89 -4.35 12.13 5.82
C ALA A 89 -4.96 13.55 5.90
N ASN A 90 -6.17 13.70 6.44
CA ASN A 90 -6.94 14.95 6.48
C ASN A 90 -7.11 15.60 5.09
N GLN A 91 -7.21 14.79 4.05
CA GLN A 91 -7.51 15.25 2.69
C GLN A 91 -9.01 15.33 2.46
N PRO A 92 -9.49 16.20 1.54
CA PRO A 92 -10.89 16.21 1.13
C PRO A 92 -11.35 14.84 0.65
N THR A 93 -12.56 14.43 1.05
CA THR A 93 -13.15 13.14 0.67
C THR A 93 -14.35 13.27 -0.24
N ASP A 94 -14.75 14.49 -0.58
CA ASP A 94 -15.81 14.83 -1.53
C ASP A 94 -15.37 14.61 -3.00
N ALA A 95 -14.06 14.70 -3.26
CA ALA A 95 -13.46 14.36 -4.55
C ALA A 95 -12.16 13.59 -4.32
N LEU A 96 -12.15 12.31 -4.68
CA LEU A 96 -10.98 11.45 -4.53
C LEU A 96 -10.12 11.51 -5.79
N PRO A 97 -8.94 12.15 -5.77
CA PRO A 97 -8.02 12.10 -6.90
C PRO A 97 -7.46 10.68 -7.06
N LEU A 98 -7.50 10.16 -8.27
CA LEU A 98 -6.89 8.89 -8.64
C LEU A 98 -5.61 9.18 -9.45
N PRO A 99 -4.43 9.21 -8.81
CA PRO A 99 -3.18 9.53 -9.52
C PRO A 99 -2.69 8.37 -10.42
N MET A 100 -3.27 7.17 -10.25
CA MET A 100 -2.95 5.99 -11.04
C MET A 100 -3.82 5.91 -12.30
N SER A 101 -3.26 5.33 -13.36
CA SER A 101 -4.01 5.05 -14.59
C SER A 101 -5.02 3.91 -14.42
N ARG A 102 -5.98 3.80 -15.36
CA ARG A 102 -6.89 2.65 -15.37
C ARG A 102 -6.16 1.32 -15.56
N THR A 103 -5.03 1.33 -16.25
CA THR A 103 -4.15 0.16 -16.41
C THR A 103 -3.59 -0.27 -15.07
N ASP A 104 -3.03 0.65 -14.29
CA ASP A 104 -2.46 0.36 -12.97
C ASP A 104 -3.53 -0.19 -12.01
N ILE A 105 -4.74 0.38 -12.06
CA ILE A 105 -5.87 -0.10 -11.25
C ILE A 105 -6.28 -1.52 -11.69
N ALA A 106 -6.33 -1.77 -13.00
CA ALA A 106 -6.68 -3.08 -13.54
C ALA A 106 -5.66 -4.14 -13.11
N ASP A 107 -4.37 -3.85 -13.25
CA ASP A 107 -3.28 -4.74 -12.84
C ASP A 107 -3.33 -5.02 -11.33
N TYR A 108 -3.51 -3.99 -10.52
CA TYR A 108 -3.62 -4.13 -9.06
C TYR A 108 -4.81 -5.01 -8.64
N LEU A 109 -5.96 -4.88 -9.31
CA LEU A 109 -7.17 -5.62 -8.99
C LEU A 109 -7.29 -6.99 -9.70
N GLY A 110 -6.33 -7.31 -10.58
CA GLY A 110 -6.39 -8.52 -11.42
C GLY A 110 -7.62 -8.53 -12.32
N LEU A 111 -7.87 -7.39 -12.98
CA LEU A 111 -8.98 -7.16 -13.91
C LEU A 111 -8.47 -6.68 -15.26
N THR A 112 -9.33 -6.65 -16.27
CA THR A 112 -9.00 -5.99 -17.55
C THR A 112 -9.33 -4.50 -17.51
N ILE A 113 -8.66 -3.72 -18.36
CA ILE A 113 -8.90 -2.27 -18.49
C ILE A 113 -10.36 -1.99 -18.89
N GLU A 114 -10.94 -2.83 -19.76
CA GLU A 114 -12.34 -2.72 -20.17
C GLU A 114 -13.29 -2.91 -19.00
N THR A 115 -12.96 -3.86 -18.11
CA THR A 115 -13.75 -4.11 -16.90
C THR A 115 -13.69 -2.91 -15.96
N ILE A 116 -12.51 -2.37 -15.71
CA ILE A 116 -12.32 -1.15 -14.90
C ILE A 116 -13.08 0.03 -15.53
N SER A 117 -12.97 0.22 -16.84
CA SER A 117 -13.65 1.33 -17.54
C SER A 117 -15.18 1.25 -17.49
N ARG A 118 -15.73 0.07 -17.22
CA ARG A 118 -17.19 -0.11 -17.04
C ARG A 118 -17.64 -0.03 -15.60
N THR A 119 -16.73 -0.21 -14.64
CA THR A 119 -17.06 -0.23 -13.21
C THR A 119 -16.76 1.09 -12.50
N LEU A 120 -15.92 1.95 -13.08
CA LEU A 120 -15.63 3.33 -12.67
C LEU A 120 -16.49 4.33 -13.45
#